data_7377ac96abf6cbea11ec4f8aee52c431
#
_entry.id   7377ac96abf6cbea11ec4f8aee52c431
#
_cell.length_a   1.000
_cell.length_b   1.000
_cell.length_c   1.000
_cell.angle_alpha   90.00
_cell.angle_beta   90.00
_cell.angle_gamma   90.00
#
_symmetry.space_group_name_H-M   'P 1'
#
loop_
_entity.id
_entity.type
_entity.pdbx_description
1 polymer ?
#
loop_
_entity_poly.entity_id
_entity_poly.type
_entity_poly.pdbx_seq_one_letter_code
_entity_poly.pdbx_strand_id
1 'polypeptide(L)'
;FDQVYNRYANDDEIKKGDSLAAALDKLHIFQIFEGNPSATKSLFEILNGVVVIDLSGYDSDIQSLIVAITLDLFYSQMQASGSSKMEGNYRQLTKLILVDEADNFMSEGFPTLKKILKEGREFGVGTILSTQFLKHFGSGDDDYSKYILTWVVHNVSDLKNSDVDFVFKTEAKSQENQVLFNAIKGLTKHHSIVKIGNNKPVYVQDKAFWELYQEAH
;
A
#
# COMPACT_ATOMS: atom_id res chain seq x y z
N PHE A 1 24.62 -6.48 10.13
CA PHE A 1 24.52 -5.06 10.39
C PHE A 1 25.55 -4.61 11.44
N ASP A 2 25.58 -5.22 12.62
CA ASP A 2 26.44 -4.82 13.75
C ASP A 2 27.94 -4.74 13.39
N GLN A 3 28.43 -5.64 12.54
CA GLN A 3 29.82 -5.59 12.06
C GLN A 3 30.10 -4.32 11.24
N VAL A 4 29.15 -3.94 10.38
CA VAL A 4 29.26 -2.71 9.57
C VAL A 4 29.16 -1.48 10.47
N TYR A 5 28.18 -1.46 11.37
CA TYR A 5 27.98 -0.39 12.32
C TYR A 5 29.22 -0.18 13.20
N ASN A 6 29.74 -1.25 13.82
CA ASN A 6 30.92 -1.17 14.69
C ASN A 6 32.16 -0.70 13.94
N ARG A 7 32.32 -1.10 12.67
CA ARG A 7 33.42 -0.60 11.83
C ARG A 7 33.29 0.90 11.63
N TYR A 8 32.11 1.39 11.32
CA TYR A 8 31.86 2.83 11.12
C TYR A 8 31.98 3.63 12.42
N ALA A 9 31.44 3.13 13.52
CA ALA A 9 31.46 3.79 14.82
C ALA A 9 32.86 3.92 15.43
N ASN A 10 33.79 2.99 15.07
CA ASN A 10 35.17 2.97 15.58
C ASN A 10 36.21 3.49 14.57
N ASP A 11 35.78 4.00 13.42
CA ASP A 11 36.69 4.53 12.41
C ASP A 11 36.94 6.04 12.68
N ASP A 12 38.16 6.34 13.10
CA ASP A 12 38.57 7.72 13.45
C ASP A 12 38.65 8.64 12.21
N GLU A 13 38.67 8.10 10.99
CA GLU A 13 38.67 8.85 9.74
C GLU A 13 37.28 9.33 9.33
N ILE A 14 36.21 8.71 9.89
CA ILE A 14 34.83 9.11 9.59
C ILE A 14 34.49 10.36 10.40
N LYS A 15 34.20 11.44 9.70
CA LYS A 15 33.79 12.70 10.33
C LYS A 15 32.49 12.50 11.12
N LYS A 16 32.52 12.76 12.42
CA LYS A 16 31.33 12.84 13.25
C LYS A 16 30.37 13.87 12.62
N GLY A 17 29.19 13.43 12.20
CA GLY A 17 28.18 14.27 11.53
C GLY A 17 28.01 13.99 10.03
N ASP A 18 28.60 12.92 9.50
CA ASP A 18 28.27 12.40 8.17
C ASP A 18 26.83 11.88 8.16
N SER A 19 26.10 12.16 7.08
CA SER A 19 24.73 11.70 6.87
C SER A 19 24.60 10.17 6.91
N LEU A 20 25.61 9.45 6.43
CA LEU A 20 25.65 8.00 6.47
C LEU A 20 25.81 7.47 7.90
N ALA A 21 26.69 8.09 8.70
CA ALA A 21 26.86 7.73 10.10
C ALA A 21 25.55 7.95 10.88
N ALA A 22 24.87 9.07 10.66
CA ALA A 22 23.58 9.37 11.26
C ALA A 22 22.49 8.35 10.88
N ALA A 23 22.47 7.90 9.63
CA ALA A 23 21.54 6.86 9.18
C ALA A 23 21.83 5.50 9.82
N LEU A 24 23.11 5.12 9.94
CA LEU A 24 23.52 3.88 10.61
C LEU A 24 23.21 3.91 12.11
N ASP A 25 23.41 5.06 12.78
CA ASP A 25 23.04 5.27 14.18
C ASP A 25 21.53 5.07 14.40
N LYS A 26 20.69 5.64 13.53
CA LYS A 26 19.23 5.45 13.58
C LYS A 26 18.87 3.95 13.47
N LEU A 27 19.41 3.25 12.48
CA LEU A 27 19.14 1.82 12.28
C LEU A 27 19.58 0.97 13.48
N HIS A 28 20.68 1.33 14.11
CA HIS A 28 21.20 0.68 15.31
C HIS A 28 20.29 0.93 16.53
N ILE A 29 19.90 2.18 16.76
CA ILE A 29 19.02 2.57 17.86
C ILE A 29 17.69 1.86 17.80
N PHE A 30 17.09 1.77 16.61
CA PHE A 30 15.80 1.13 16.40
C PHE A 30 15.89 -0.40 16.30
N GLN A 31 17.08 -0.99 16.30
CA GLN A 31 17.32 -2.43 16.23
C GLN A 31 16.53 -3.14 15.09
N ILE A 32 16.52 -2.52 13.91
CA ILE A 32 15.73 -2.97 12.76
C ILE A 32 16.19 -4.35 12.25
N PHE A 33 17.46 -4.69 12.40
CA PHE A 33 18.04 -5.91 11.87
C PHE A 33 18.33 -6.92 12.95
N GLU A 34 17.80 -8.14 12.78
CA GLU A 34 18.13 -9.28 13.64
C GLU A 34 19.58 -9.74 13.38
N GLY A 35 20.41 -9.73 14.41
CA GLY A 35 21.81 -10.13 14.33
C GLY A 35 22.04 -11.64 14.33
N ASN A 36 21.04 -12.44 14.73
CA ASN A 36 21.12 -13.89 14.78
C ASN A 36 20.51 -14.53 13.54
N PRO A 37 21.31 -15.09 12.60
CA PRO A 37 20.79 -15.75 11.40
C PRO A 37 19.83 -16.91 11.68
N SER A 38 19.96 -17.57 12.84
CA SER A 38 19.08 -18.68 13.21
C SER A 38 17.70 -18.24 13.68
N ALA A 39 17.53 -16.98 14.00
CA ALA A 39 16.24 -16.38 14.36
C ALA A 39 15.48 -15.82 13.13
N THR A 40 16.16 -15.70 11.98
CA THR A 40 15.55 -15.17 10.76
C THR A 40 14.72 -16.24 10.05
N LYS A 41 13.56 -15.82 9.53
CA LYS A 41 12.69 -16.64 8.68
C LYS A 41 12.47 -15.94 7.35
N SER A 42 12.10 -16.70 6.32
CA SER A 42 11.69 -16.08 5.06
C SER A 42 10.42 -15.24 5.29
N LEU A 43 10.25 -14.16 4.51
CA LEU A 43 9.09 -13.29 4.67
C LEU A 43 7.78 -14.08 4.46
N PHE A 44 7.73 -15.00 3.48
CA PHE A 44 6.52 -15.79 3.20
C PHE A 44 6.21 -16.84 4.28
N GLU A 45 7.20 -17.29 5.04
CA GLU A 45 6.96 -18.12 6.24
C GLU A 45 6.34 -17.30 7.37
N ILE A 46 6.77 -16.03 7.51
CA ILE A 46 6.19 -15.09 8.48
C ILE A 46 4.78 -14.68 8.06
N LEU A 47 4.57 -14.40 6.77
CA LEU A 47 3.29 -13.97 6.22
C LEU A 47 2.28 -15.13 6.05
N ASN A 48 2.05 -15.87 7.12
CA ASN A 48 1.04 -16.92 7.16
C ASN A 48 -0.16 -16.46 7.99
N GLY A 49 -1.36 -16.52 7.40
CA GLY A 49 -2.57 -15.98 8.01
C GLY A 49 -2.65 -14.44 7.89
N VAL A 50 -3.17 -13.78 8.91
CA VAL A 50 -3.26 -12.32 8.99
C VAL A 50 -2.06 -11.80 9.77
N VAL A 51 -1.23 -11.02 9.10
CA VAL A 51 -0.04 -10.41 9.71
C VAL A 51 -0.13 -8.90 9.60
N VAL A 52 0.07 -8.21 10.70
CA VAL A 52 0.13 -6.75 10.77
C VAL A 52 1.57 -6.34 11.03
N ILE A 53 2.12 -5.50 10.15
CA ILE A 53 3.41 -4.84 10.35
C ILE A 53 3.10 -3.47 10.94
N ASP A 54 3.29 -3.34 12.24
CA ASP A 54 3.06 -2.07 12.95
C ASP A 54 4.31 -1.19 12.82
N LEU A 55 4.13 -0.06 12.17
CA LEU A 55 5.19 0.94 11.97
C LEU A 55 5.06 2.14 12.90
N SER A 56 4.09 2.13 13.80
CA SER A 56 3.93 3.21 14.78
C SER A 56 5.16 3.33 15.69
N GLY A 57 5.53 4.55 16.02
CA GLY A 57 6.69 4.82 16.87
C GLY A 57 8.04 4.91 16.16
N TYR A 58 8.10 4.58 14.86
CA TYR A 58 9.28 4.85 14.03
C TYR A 58 9.13 6.20 13.31
N ASP A 59 10.27 6.86 13.04
CA ASP A 59 10.26 8.04 12.17
C ASP A 59 10.00 7.65 10.70
N SER A 60 9.63 8.63 9.85
CA SER A 60 9.23 8.41 8.46
C SER A 60 10.30 7.70 7.63
N ASP A 61 11.58 8.02 7.86
CA ASP A 61 12.69 7.44 7.09
C ASP A 61 12.82 5.94 7.39
N ILE A 62 12.66 5.56 8.66
CA ILE A 62 12.69 4.16 9.11
C ILE A 62 11.45 3.41 8.61
N GLN A 63 10.27 4.03 8.70
CA GLN A 63 9.04 3.44 8.16
C GLN A 63 9.19 3.15 6.66
N SER A 64 9.66 4.13 5.89
CA SER A 64 9.89 4.00 4.45
C SER A 64 10.91 2.92 4.12
N LEU A 65 12.00 2.82 4.89
CA LEU A 65 13.00 1.77 4.72
C LEU A 65 12.41 0.37 4.96
N ILE A 66 11.66 0.19 6.06
CA ILE A 66 11.04 -1.10 6.39
C ILE A 66 10.05 -1.50 5.28
N VAL A 67 9.22 -0.57 4.82
CA VAL A 67 8.26 -0.80 3.74
C VAL A 67 8.98 -1.17 2.44
N ALA A 68 10.02 -0.42 2.06
CA ALA A 68 10.80 -0.69 0.84
C ALA A 68 11.42 -2.10 0.86
N ILE A 69 12.12 -2.46 1.94
CA ILE A 69 12.74 -3.79 2.08
C ILE A 69 11.67 -4.88 2.08
N THR A 70 10.56 -4.67 2.79
CA THR A 70 9.47 -5.66 2.85
C THR A 70 8.86 -5.90 1.48
N LEU A 71 8.60 -4.83 0.70
CA LEU A 71 8.06 -4.93 -0.65
C LEU A 71 9.06 -5.61 -1.61
N ASP A 72 10.36 -5.32 -1.51
CA ASP A 72 11.39 -5.95 -2.33
C ASP A 72 11.53 -7.44 -2.05
N LEU A 73 11.55 -7.82 -0.79
CA LEU A 73 11.56 -9.23 -0.38
C LEU A 73 10.27 -9.95 -0.81
N PHE A 74 9.13 -9.29 -0.62
CA PHE A 74 7.83 -9.83 -1.03
C PHE A 74 7.78 -10.08 -2.54
N TYR A 75 8.21 -9.10 -3.35
CA TYR A 75 8.23 -9.22 -4.80
C TYR A 75 9.16 -10.35 -5.26
N SER A 76 10.36 -10.44 -4.69
CA SER A 76 11.31 -11.51 -5.00
C SER A 76 10.74 -12.90 -4.69
N GLN A 77 10.10 -13.05 -3.54
CA GLN A 77 9.49 -14.33 -3.13
C GLN A 77 8.21 -14.64 -3.94
N MET A 78 7.44 -13.62 -4.30
CA MET A 78 6.29 -13.74 -5.21
C MET A 78 6.73 -14.34 -6.55
N GLN A 79 7.79 -13.80 -7.15
CA GLN A 79 8.32 -14.31 -8.41
C GLN A 79 8.86 -15.74 -8.26
N ALA A 80 9.58 -16.03 -7.18
CA ALA A 80 10.13 -17.37 -6.92
C ALA A 80 9.05 -18.44 -6.71
N SER A 81 7.87 -18.04 -6.20
CA SER A 81 6.73 -18.95 -6.01
C SER A 81 6.04 -19.36 -7.32
N GLY A 82 6.30 -18.65 -8.42
CA GLY A 82 5.69 -18.90 -9.72
C GLY A 82 4.23 -18.46 -9.81
N SER A 83 3.63 -18.64 -10.98
CA SER A 83 2.26 -18.22 -11.27
C SER A 83 1.23 -18.98 -10.42
N SER A 84 0.20 -18.29 -9.93
CA SER A 84 -0.88 -18.91 -9.18
C SER A 84 -1.75 -19.81 -10.06
N LYS A 85 -2.42 -20.78 -9.42
CA LYS A 85 -3.31 -21.73 -10.12
C LYS A 85 -4.50 -21.00 -10.73
N MET A 86 -4.97 -21.53 -11.85
CA MET A 86 -6.21 -21.08 -12.50
C MET A 86 -7.39 -21.89 -11.96
N GLU A 87 -8.47 -21.20 -11.63
CA GLU A 87 -9.76 -21.77 -11.29
C GLU A 87 -10.78 -21.22 -12.32
N GLY A 88 -11.05 -21.98 -13.36
CA GLY A 88 -11.81 -21.50 -14.52
C GLY A 88 -11.11 -20.32 -15.18
N ASN A 89 -11.78 -19.19 -15.27
CA ASN A 89 -11.24 -17.96 -15.86
C ASN A 89 -10.52 -17.04 -14.86
N TYR A 90 -10.40 -17.44 -13.62
CA TYR A 90 -9.82 -16.63 -12.54
C TYR A 90 -8.55 -17.27 -12.01
N ARG A 91 -7.61 -16.45 -11.57
CA ARG A 91 -6.45 -16.91 -10.81
C ARG A 91 -6.80 -16.96 -9.34
N GLN A 92 -6.32 -18.01 -8.67
CA GLN A 92 -6.48 -18.15 -7.23
C GLN A 92 -5.73 -17.02 -6.51
N LEU A 93 -6.45 -16.29 -5.65
CA LEU A 93 -5.85 -15.29 -4.77
C LEU A 93 -5.15 -16.02 -3.61
N THR A 94 -3.84 -15.86 -3.49
CA THR A 94 -3.01 -16.53 -2.47
C THR A 94 -2.51 -15.58 -1.39
N LYS A 95 -2.32 -14.32 -1.73
CA LYS A 95 -1.84 -13.26 -0.83
C LYS A 95 -2.60 -11.97 -1.09
N LEU A 96 -2.86 -11.22 -0.01
CA LEU A 96 -3.46 -9.89 -0.07
C LEU A 96 -2.57 -8.93 0.72
N ILE A 97 -2.17 -7.85 0.07
CA ILE A 97 -1.45 -6.74 0.70
C ILE A 97 -2.46 -5.63 0.95
N LEU A 98 -2.57 -5.18 2.19
CA LEU A 98 -3.31 -3.98 2.54
C LEU A 98 -2.32 -2.93 3.03
N VAL A 99 -2.33 -1.76 2.40
CA VAL A 99 -1.54 -0.60 2.80
C VAL A 99 -2.51 0.47 3.25
N ASP A 100 -2.54 0.72 4.55
CA ASP A 100 -3.32 1.81 5.12
C ASP A 100 -2.50 3.11 5.09
N GLU A 101 -3.19 4.24 4.93
CA GLU A 101 -2.54 5.55 4.74
C GLU A 101 -1.45 5.52 3.65
N ALA A 102 -1.76 4.90 2.51
CA ALA A 102 -0.82 4.68 1.42
C ALA A 102 -0.20 5.98 0.88
N ASP A 103 -0.84 7.12 1.08
CA ASP A 103 -0.34 8.44 0.71
C ASP A 103 0.97 8.81 1.39
N ASN A 104 1.21 8.31 2.60
CA ASN A 104 2.47 8.53 3.33
C ASN A 104 3.66 7.88 2.60
N PHE A 105 3.41 6.81 1.85
CA PHE A 105 4.45 6.04 1.16
C PHE A 105 4.50 6.34 -0.34
N MET A 106 3.38 6.64 -0.97
CA MET A 106 3.31 6.82 -2.43
C MET A 106 4.02 8.09 -2.92
N SER A 107 4.14 9.12 -2.07
CA SER A 107 4.87 10.35 -2.38
C SER A 107 6.37 10.12 -2.53
N GLU A 108 6.90 9.06 -1.92
CA GLU A 108 8.33 8.71 -1.96
C GLU A 108 8.70 7.79 -3.14
N GLY A 109 7.69 7.32 -3.91
CA GLY A 109 7.88 6.51 -5.10
C GLY A 109 8.47 5.14 -4.82
N PHE A 110 7.64 4.16 -4.45
CA PHE A 110 8.06 2.75 -4.30
C PHE A 110 7.95 1.99 -5.63
N PRO A 111 9.02 1.87 -6.42
CA PRO A 111 8.96 1.21 -7.73
C PRO A 111 8.54 -0.25 -7.63
N THR A 112 8.84 -0.92 -6.52
CA THR A 112 8.46 -2.31 -6.29
C THR A 112 6.97 -2.46 -6.01
N LEU A 113 6.31 -1.52 -5.32
CA LEU A 113 4.86 -1.51 -5.18
C LEU A 113 4.19 -1.42 -6.56
N LYS A 114 4.70 -0.57 -7.44
CA LYS A 114 4.22 -0.44 -8.83
C LYS A 114 4.34 -1.75 -9.61
N LYS A 115 5.46 -2.49 -9.45
CA LYS A 115 5.63 -3.83 -10.03
C LYS A 115 4.62 -4.82 -9.48
N ILE A 116 4.40 -4.84 -8.16
CA ILE A 116 3.42 -5.71 -7.52
C ILE A 116 2.01 -5.41 -8.04
N LEU A 117 1.61 -4.14 -8.13
CA LEU A 117 0.31 -3.74 -8.68
C LEU A 117 0.13 -4.20 -10.14
N LYS A 118 1.20 -4.13 -10.94
CA LYS A 118 1.18 -4.51 -12.35
C LYS A 118 1.15 -6.02 -12.57
N GLU A 119 1.95 -6.76 -11.82
CA GLU A 119 2.28 -8.16 -12.07
C GLU A 119 1.62 -9.12 -11.07
N GLY A 120 1.24 -8.64 -9.87
CA GLY A 120 0.75 -9.44 -8.76
C GLY A 120 -0.40 -10.38 -9.13
N ARG A 121 -1.28 -9.96 -10.06
CA ARG A 121 -2.38 -10.79 -10.55
C ARG A 121 -1.89 -12.14 -11.09
N GLU A 122 -0.76 -12.19 -11.78
CA GLU A 122 -0.20 -13.43 -12.31
C GLU A 122 0.18 -14.40 -11.19
N PHE A 123 0.68 -13.87 -10.10
CA PHE A 123 1.15 -14.62 -8.94
C PHE A 123 0.07 -14.83 -7.86
N GLY A 124 -1.17 -14.42 -8.13
CA GLY A 124 -2.27 -14.52 -7.17
C GLY A 124 -2.15 -13.53 -6.00
N VAL A 125 -1.52 -12.38 -6.24
CA VAL A 125 -1.39 -11.31 -5.25
C VAL A 125 -2.39 -10.21 -5.56
N GLY A 126 -3.25 -9.88 -4.58
CA GLY A 126 -4.13 -8.71 -4.59
C GLY A 126 -3.53 -7.60 -3.74
N THR A 127 -3.92 -6.35 -4.04
CA THR A 127 -3.48 -5.19 -3.27
C THR A 127 -4.67 -4.27 -3.00
N ILE A 128 -4.80 -3.82 -1.75
CA ILE A 128 -5.75 -2.80 -1.32
C ILE A 128 -4.94 -1.63 -0.79
N LEU A 129 -5.17 -0.45 -1.34
CA LEU A 129 -4.54 0.79 -0.91
C LEU A 129 -5.61 1.70 -0.33
N SER A 130 -5.46 2.12 0.92
CA SER A 130 -6.35 3.07 1.59
C SER A 130 -5.65 4.43 1.67
N THR A 131 -6.35 5.51 1.34
CA THR A 131 -5.82 6.87 1.44
C THR A 131 -6.94 7.89 1.61
N GLN A 132 -6.60 9.02 2.21
CA GLN A 132 -7.46 10.19 2.30
C GLN A 132 -7.26 11.16 1.11
N PHE A 133 -6.18 10.99 0.33
CA PHE A 133 -5.78 11.92 -0.73
C PHE A 133 -5.60 11.23 -2.07
N LEU A 134 -6.56 11.40 -2.96
CA LEU A 134 -6.54 10.77 -4.29
C LEU A 134 -5.40 11.25 -5.19
N LYS A 135 -4.93 12.49 -4.99
CA LYS A 135 -3.85 13.10 -5.81
C LYS A 135 -2.53 12.31 -5.78
N HIS A 136 -2.28 11.55 -4.72
CA HIS A 136 -1.05 10.76 -4.59
C HIS A 136 -1.03 9.53 -5.50
N PHE A 137 -2.18 9.09 -6.02
CA PHE A 137 -2.24 7.98 -6.98
C PHE A 137 -1.87 8.37 -8.41
N GLY A 138 -1.84 9.65 -8.76
CA GLY A 138 -1.76 10.11 -10.13
C GLY A 138 -0.86 11.31 -10.37
N SER A 139 0.39 11.31 -9.91
CA SER A 139 1.33 12.39 -10.20
C SER A 139 2.53 11.90 -11.02
N GLY A 140 2.67 12.42 -12.24
CA GLY A 140 3.87 12.23 -13.07
C GLY A 140 4.11 10.79 -13.54
N ASP A 141 5.37 10.38 -13.54
CA ASP A 141 5.81 9.04 -13.97
C ASP A 141 5.35 7.92 -13.04
N ASP A 142 4.93 8.26 -11.81
CA ASP A 142 4.46 7.35 -10.78
C ASP A 142 2.94 7.25 -10.69
N ASP A 143 2.26 7.28 -11.84
CA ASP A 143 0.81 7.12 -11.92
C ASP A 143 0.39 5.67 -11.60
N TYR A 144 0.06 5.43 -10.34
CA TYR A 144 -0.45 4.15 -9.84
C TYR A 144 -1.89 3.88 -10.29
N SER A 145 -2.64 4.92 -10.64
CA SER A 145 -4.07 4.79 -11.00
C SER A 145 -4.33 3.87 -12.18
N LYS A 146 -3.34 3.72 -13.07
CA LYS A 146 -3.41 2.84 -14.25
C LYS A 146 -3.56 1.36 -13.89
N TYR A 147 -3.14 0.98 -12.69
CA TYR A 147 -3.17 -0.40 -12.20
C TYR A 147 -4.31 -0.66 -11.23
N ILE A 148 -5.04 0.39 -10.81
CA ILE A 148 -6.18 0.27 -9.90
C ILE A 148 -7.44 0.04 -10.72
N LEU A 149 -8.04 -1.13 -10.57
CA LEU A 149 -9.25 -1.53 -11.30
C LEU A 149 -10.53 -1.24 -10.51
N THR A 150 -10.44 -1.21 -9.19
CA THR A 150 -11.60 -1.03 -8.32
C THR A 150 -11.36 0.16 -7.40
N TRP A 151 -12.33 1.06 -7.38
CA TRP A 151 -12.37 2.21 -6.50
C TRP A 151 -13.54 2.08 -5.56
N VAL A 152 -13.31 2.25 -4.27
CA VAL A 152 -14.33 2.36 -3.24
C VAL A 152 -14.17 3.74 -2.60
N VAL A 153 -15.13 4.62 -2.87
CA VAL A 153 -15.05 6.03 -2.46
C VAL A 153 -16.08 6.28 -1.37
N HIS A 154 -15.62 6.64 -0.20
CA HIS A 154 -16.43 7.11 0.92
C HIS A 154 -16.56 8.63 0.88
N ASN A 155 -17.25 9.22 1.87
CA ASN A 155 -17.31 10.67 2.01
C ASN A 155 -15.90 11.24 2.25
N VAL A 156 -15.51 12.19 1.40
CA VAL A 156 -14.22 12.89 1.47
C VAL A 156 -14.46 14.37 1.73
N SER A 157 -13.86 14.91 2.78
CA SER A 157 -14.05 16.30 3.20
C SER A 157 -13.57 17.29 2.14
N ASP A 158 -12.38 17.10 1.59
CA ASP A 158 -11.71 18.00 0.64
C ASP A 158 -11.82 17.56 -0.82
N LEU A 159 -12.92 16.88 -1.16
CA LEU A 159 -13.18 16.42 -2.53
C LEU A 159 -13.21 17.59 -3.53
N LYS A 160 -12.52 17.44 -4.65
CA LYS A 160 -12.52 18.36 -5.78
C LYS A 160 -13.14 17.68 -7.01
N ASN A 161 -13.66 18.50 -7.94
CA ASN A 161 -14.16 17.97 -9.22
C ASN A 161 -13.08 17.23 -10.01
N SER A 162 -11.81 17.63 -9.91
CA SER A 162 -10.69 16.92 -10.51
C SER A 162 -10.47 15.52 -9.94
N ASP A 163 -10.82 15.29 -8.67
CA ASP A 163 -10.70 13.97 -8.04
C ASP A 163 -11.78 13.02 -8.57
N VAL A 164 -12.98 13.56 -8.82
CA VAL A 164 -14.08 12.83 -9.47
C VAL A 164 -13.70 12.45 -10.90
N ASP A 165 -13.13 13.38 -11.67
CA ASP A 165 -12.63 13.11 -13.03
C ASP A 165 -11.57 12.01 -13.01
N PHE A 166 -10.66 12.09 -12.07
CA PHE A 166 -9.55 11.15 -11.95
C PHE A 166 -10.04 9.72 -11.69
N VAL A 167 -10.95 9.55 -10.71
CA VAL A 167 -11.46 8.23 -10.31
C VAL A 167 -12.45 7.67 -11.33
N PHE A 168 -13.40 8.51 -11.73
CA PHE A 168 -14.56 8.04 -12.51
C PHE A 168 -14.37 8.22 -14.03
N LYS A 169 -13.30 8.89 -14.44
CA LYS A 169 -12.97 9.19 -15.85
C LYS A 169 -14.10 9.95 -16.54
N THR A 170 -14.68 10.89 -15.83
CA THR A 170 -15.69 11.81 -16.35
C THR A 170 -15.02 13.00 -17.01
N GLU A 171 -15.75 13.74 -17.83
CA GLU A 171 -15.27 15.04 -18.33
C GLU A 171 -15.40 16.10 -17.23
N ALA A 172 -14.35 16.91 -17.06
CA ALA A 172 -14.34 17.99 -16.10
C ALA A 172 -15.55 18.94 -16.30
N LYS A 173 -16.26 19.22 -15.21
CA LYS A 173 -17.49 20.05 -15.20
C LYS A 173 -18.68 19.50 -15.99
N SER A 174 -18.65 18.24 -16.41
CA SER A 174 -19.82 17.58 -16.99
C SER A 174 -20.94 17.46 -15.96
N GLN A 175 -22.17 17.28 -16.42
CA GLN A 175 -23.30 17.00 -15.54
C GLN A 175 -23.08 15.71 -14.73
N GLU A 176 -22.50 14.69 -15.35
CA GLU A 176 -22.16 13.42 -14.68
C GLU A 176 -21.16 13.63 -13.54
N ASN A 177 -20.09 14.42 -13.79
CA ASN A 177 -19.12 14.79 -12.76
C ASN A 177 -19.80 15.47 -11.58
N GLN A 178 -20.67 16.47 -11.84
CA GLN A 178 -21.36 17.20 -10.79
C GLN A 178 -22.32 16.32 -9.98
N VAL A 179 -23.01 15.39 -10.63
CA VAL A 179 -23.89 14.41 -9.95
C VAL A 179 -23.06 13.51 -9.02
N LEU A 180 -21.95 12.95 -9.51
CA LEU A 180 -21.06 12.12 -8.71
C LEU A 180 -20.42 12.89 -7.55
N PHE A 181 -19.97 14.12 -7.80
CA PHE A 181 -19.43 15.00 -6.77
C PHE A 181 -20.44 15.22 -5.63
N ASN A 182 -21.68 15.58 -5.95
CA ASN A 182 -22.73 15.79 -4.97
C ASN A 182 -23.10 14.48 -4.24
N ALA A 183 -23.12 13.36 -4.96
CA ALA A 183 -23.39 12.05 -4.39
C ALA A 183 -22.32 11.66 -3.35
N ILE A 184 -21.03 11.83 -3.67
CA ILE A 184 -19.93 11.55 -2.74
C ILE A 184 -19.99 12.43 -1.49
N LYS A 185 -20.24 13.74 -1.68
CA LYS A 185 -20.39 14.70 -0.56
C LYS A 185 -21.59 14.37 0.32
N GLY A 186 -22.64 13.79 -0.25
CA GLY A 186 -23.85 13.38 0.47
C GLY A 186 -23.77 12.00 1.11
N LEU A 187 -22.68 11.24 0.94
CA LEU A 187 -22.52 9.93 1.55
C LEU A 187 -22.55 10.04 3.08
N THR A 188 -23.38 9.25 3.69
CA THR A 188 -23.42 9.08 5.14
C THR A 188 -22.53 7.90 5.58
N LYS A 189 -22.36 7.71 6.88
CA LYS A 189 -21.59 6.59 7.43
C LYS A 189 -22.12 5.26 6.88
N HIS A 190 -21.20 4.33 6.59
CA HIS A 190 -21.49 3.02 5.97
C HIS A 190 -22.07 3.08 4.55
N HIS A 191 -21.79 4.14 3.81
CA HIS A 191 -22.13 4.21 2.39
C HIS A 191 -20.88 4.55 1.58
N SER A 192 -20.82 3.98 0.38
CA SER A 192 -19.74 4.18 -0.57
C SER A 192 -20.24 4.23 -2.01
N ILE A 193 -19.41 4.75 -2.90
CA ILE A 193 -19.60 4.62 -4.35
C ILE A 193 -18.49 3.72 -4.87
N VAL A 194 -18.88 2.61 -5.47
CA VAL A 194 -17.94 1.59 -6.00
C VAL A 194 -17.89 1.68 -7.52
N LYS A 195 -16.69 1.74 -8.08
CA LYS A 195 -16.43 1.66 -9.52
C LYS A 195 -15.48 0.52 -9.81
N ILE A 196 -15.87 -0.37 -10.72
CA ILE A 196 -15.06 -1.52 -11.15
C ILE A 196 -14.77 -1.37 -12.65
N GLY A 197 -13.50 -1.17 -12.99
CA GLY A 197 -13.05 -0.99 -14.36
C GLY A 197 -13.83 0.11 -15.10
N ASN A 198 -14.41 -0.25 -16.23
CA ASN A 198 -15.22 0.67 -17.06
C ASN A 198 -16.73 0.62 -16.75
N ASN A 199 -17.15 -0.12 -15.73
CA ASN A 199 -18.55 -0.19 -15.35
C ASN A 199 -19.04 1.15 -14.78
N LYS A 200 -20.35 1.35 -14.82
CA LYS A 200 -20.99 2.51 -14.17
C LYS A 200 -20.77 2.42 -12.65
N PRO A 201 -20.54 3.56 -11.98
CA PRO A 201 -20.46 3.60 -10.54
C PRO A 201 -21.76 3.11 -9.88
N VAL A 202 -21.63 2.39 -8.78
CA VAL A 202 -22.75 1.86 -8.00
C VAL A 202 -22.71 2.42 -6.59
N TYR A 203 -23.83 2.89 -6.11
CA TYR A 203 -24.01 3.27 -4.71
C TYR A 203 -24.20 2.01 -3.86
N VAL A 204 -23.43 1.88 -2.80
CA VAL A 204 -23.41 0.70 -1.92
C VAL A 204 -23.64 1.14 -0.48
N GLN A 205 -24.46 0.39 0.22
CA GLN A 205 -24.55 0.45 1.68
C GLN A 205 -23.68 -0.65 2.28
N ASP A 206 -22.66 -0.26 2.99
CA ASP A 206 -21.71 -1.17 3.60
C ASP A 206 -22.26 -1.65 4.96
N LYS A 207 -22.15 -2.93 5.24
CA LYS A 207 -22.43 -3.44 6.57
C LYS A 207 -21.24 -3.22 7.49
N ALA A 208 -21.50 -2.83 8.72
CA ALA A 208 -20.44 -2.75 9.72
C ALA A 208 -19.91 -4.16 10.06
N PHE A 209 -18.62 -4.25 10.43
CA PHE A 209 -18.00 -5.56 10.74
C PHE A 209 -18.76 -6.36 11.78
N TRP A 210 -19.31 -5.72 12.81
CA TRP A 210 -20.08 -6.41 13.85
C TRP A 210 -21.42 -6.97 13.33
N GLU A 211 -22.04 -6.34 12.34
CA GLU A 211 -23.26 -6.83 11.69
C GLU A 211 -22.94 -8.08 10.88
N LEU A 212 -21.83 -8.08 10.14
CA LEU A 212 -21.35 -9.24 9.41
C LEU A 212 -20.97 -10.39 10.34
N TYR A 213 -20.35 -10.08 11.47
CA TYR A 213 -19.98 -11.06 12.47
C TYR A 213 -21.21 -11.72 13.12
N GLN A 214 -22.25 -10.95 13.44
CA GLN A 214 -23.49 -11.46 13.99
C GLN A 214 -24.29 -12.32 13.00
N GLU A 215 -24.21 -12.01 11.69
CA GLU A 215 -24.86 -12.81 10.65
C GLU A 215 -24.14 -14.15 10.40
N ALA A 216 -22.85 -14.22 10.68
CA ALA A 216 -22.03 -15.41 10.44
C ALA A 216 -22.03 -16.41 11.63
N HIS A 217 -22.54 -16.02 12.79
CA HIS A 217 -22.58 -16.79 14.03
C HIS A 217 -23.96 -16.80 14.64
#